data_fb635029e606842ba2bf909cd361e6fd
#
_entry.id   fb635029e606842ba2bf909cd361e6fd
#
_cell.length_a   1.000
_cell.length_b   1.000
_cell.length_c   1.000
_cell.angle_alpha   90.00
_cell.angle_beta   90.00
_cell.angle_gamma   90.00
#
_symmetry.space_group_name_H-M   'P 1'
#
loop_
_entity.id
_entity.type
_entity.pdbx_description
1 polymer ?
#
loop_
_entity_poly.entity_id
_entity_poly.type
_entity_poly.pdbx_seq_one_letter_code
_entity_poly.pdbx_strand_id
1 'polypeptide(L)'
;YDNTKTEGERAIKDFKLVETYALVEDQLRWEITVENTTDSDLIFGDFGVPLAFHEIWVNQGEAYETCTVDHSFVGKDSSYVYATRPSGQGGFLLMTPDTETGAGFEYQDHWQVGQRRAEEKEWCMDQADWANGLNGFYIHSDAISKDEKSGNKGYMESSSMTLGAGESKTYAFEFTGVQDENHMKSVLYQEGILDAVAVPGMTFAKDMPAKMYLHTKIPAEDISFEFRCPHNNNLHKGTNTVSNNLPCERTEANTYAKFVETKIIDEEQYHIYDIGFGDLGQNDIIVNYKQNGQDKTTMLQFYMMADLEEALSDHSDFLLKTQWDAPGQIQDKVFDDWLMDTKEKRGSFDGYWGW
;
A
#
# COMPACT_ATOMS: atom_id res chain seq x y z
N TYR A 1 -25.97 -5.82 7.17
CA TYR A 1 -26.23 -6.85 6.18
C TYR A 1 -26.02 -8.24 6.80
N ASP A 2 -26.81 -9.22 6.42
CA ASP A 2 -26.70 -10.61 6.89
C ASP A 2 -26.94 -11.53 5.67
N ASN A 3 -25.88 -12.18 5.22
CA ASN A 3 -25.87 -13.01 4.01
C ASN A 3 -26.78 -14.25 4.09
N THR A 4 -27.08 -14.73 5.30
CA THR A 4 -27.95 -15.91 5.48
C THR A 4 -29.43 -15.61 5.21
N LYS A 5 -29.79 -14.34 5.20
CA LYS A 5 -31.16 -13.85 4.90
C LYS A 5 -31.35 -13.46 3.44
N THR A 6 -30.32 -13.57 2.61
CA THR A 6 -30.38 -13.28 1.19
C THR A 6 -31.08 -14.45 0.48
N GLU A 7 -32.13 -14.18 -0.30
CA GLU A 7 -32.83 -15.19 -1.10
C GLU A 7 -32.15 -15.35 -2.46
N GLY A 8 -32.06 -16.59 -2.96
CA GLY A 8 -31.63 -16.93 -4.31
C GLY A 8 -30.39 -17.83 -4.39
N GLU A 9 -29.93 -18.09 -5.62
CA GLU A 9 -28.83 -19.04 -5.94
C GLU A 9 -27.45 -18.63 -5.41
N ARG A 10 -27.31 -17.41 -4.88
CA ARG A 10 -26.06 -16.85 -4.34
C ARG A 10 -25.97 -16.89 -2.82
N ALA A 11 -26.92 -17.51 -2.14
CA ALA A 11 -26.86 -17.64 -0.68
C ALA A 11 -25.72 -18.58 -0.29
N ILE A 12 -24.67 -18.05 0.30
CA ILE A 12 -23.59 -18.85 0.90
C ILE A 12 -24.08 -19.25 2.29
N LYS A 13 -24.07 -20.54 2.58
CA LYS A 13 -24.62 -21.10 3.82
C LYS A 13 -23.58 -21.59 4.81
N ASP A 14 -22.32 -21.68 4.37
CA ASP A 14 -21.25 -22.24 5.18
C ASP A 14 -20.74 -21.24 6.22
N PHE A 15 -21.01 -19.96 6.01
CA PHE A 15 -20.73 -18.92 7.00
C PHE A 15 -21.82 -17.85 7.01
N LYS A 16 -21.90 -17.15 8.12
CA LYS A 16 -22.73 -15.96 8.28
C LYS A 16 -21.83 -14.74 8.36
N LEU A 17 -22.14 -13.73 7.56
CA LEU A 17 -21.48 -12.44 7.59
C LEU A 17 -22.49 -11.38 8.07
N VAL A 18 -22.10 -10.61 9.08
CA VAL A 18 -22.91 -9.52 9.62
C VAL A 18 -22.08 -8.23 9.60
N GLU A 19 -22.63 -7.21 8.98
CA GLU A 19 -22.06 -5.86 9.00
C GLU A 19 -22.88 -4.99 9.94
N THR A 20 -22.18 -4.26 10.79
CA THR A 20 -22.77 -3.31 11.73
C THR A 20 -22.12 -1.95 11.58
N TYR A 21 -22.94 -0.91 11.53
CA TYR A 21 -22.47 0.48 11.47
C TYR A 21 -23.00 1.22 12.69
N ALA A 22 -22.13 1.93 13.37
CA ALA A 22 -22.46 2.73 14.55
C ALA A 22 -21.74 4.08 14.52
N LEU A 23 -22.42 5.13 14.92
CA LEU A 23 -21.74 6.39 15.23
C LEU A 23 -21.29 6.33 16.69
N VAL A 24 -19.99 6.48 16.89
CA VAL A 24 -19.34 6.52 18.20
C VAL A 24 -18.62 7.87 18.28
N GLU A 25 -19.12 8.76 19.11
CA GLU A 25 -18.66 10.15 19.14
C GLU A 25 -18.77 10.80 17.75
N ASP A 26 -17.66 11.23 17.15
CA ASP A 26 -17.59 11.85 15.82
C ASP A 26 -17.07 10.89 14.73
N GLN A 27 -17.00 9.60 15.03
CA GLN A 27 -16.50 8.57 14.12
C GLN A 27 -17.60 7.61 13.71
N LEU A 28 -17.53 7.10 12.48
CA LEU A 28 -18.34 5.97 12.03
C LEU A 28 -17.56 4.68 12.22
N ARG A 29 -18.01 3.83 13.12
CA ARG A 29 -17.45 2.48 13.31
C ARG A 29 -18.18 1.49 12.41
N TRP A 30 -17.40 0.72 11.65
CA TRP A 30 -17.86 -0.39 10.83
C TRP A 30 -17.27 -1.71 11.34
N GLU A 31 -18.15 -2.63 11.69
CA GLU A 31 -17.77 -3.96 12.14
C GLU A 31 -18.24 -5.02 11.16
N ILE A 32 -17.38 -5.98 10.87
CA ILE A 32 -17.68 -7.13 10.02
C ILE A 32 -17.43 -8.38 10.85
N THR A 33 -18.51 -9.08 11.17
CA THR A 33 -18.44 -10.36 11.89
C THR A 33 -18.68 -11.51 10.93
N VAL A 34 -17.75 -12.47 10.92
CA VAL A 34 -17.84 -13.72 10.18
C VAL A 34 -18.00 -14.85 11.18
N GLU A 35 -19.04 -15.67 11.03
CA GLU A 35 -19.34 -16.83 11.86
C GLU A 35 -19.34 -18.09 10.98
N ASN A 36 -18.56 -19.11 11.35
CA ASN A 36 -18.61 -20.42 10.74
C ASN A 36 -19.90 -21.13 11.18
N THR A 37 -20.81 -21.40 10.24
CA THR A 37 -22.09 -22.04 10.49
C THR A 37 -22.08 -23.54 10.23
N THR A 38 -20.90 -24.11 9.93
CA THR A 38 -20.71 -25.55 9.71
C THR A 38 -20.31 -26.28 11.02
N ASP A 39 -20.25 -27.58 10.94
CA ASP A 39 -19.81 -28.48 12.03
C ASP A 39 -18.32 -28.85 11.95
N SER A 40 -17.57 -28.21 11.09
CA SER A 40 -16.13 -28.43 10.87
C SER A 40 -15.39 -27.10 10.70
N ASP A 41 -14.06 -27.13 10.74
CA ASP A 41 -13.24 -25.96 10.49
C ASP A 41 -13.47 -25.39 9.09
N LEU A 42 -13.56 -24.07 9.00
CA LEU A 42 -13.68 -23.33 7.75
C LEU A 42 -12.46 -22.43 7.57
N ILE A 43 -11.80 -22.55 6.43
CA ILE A 43 -10.61 -21.77 6.09
C ILE A 43 -10.98 -20.72 5.06
N PHE A 44 -10.70 -19.45 5.39
CA PHE A 44 -10.79 -18.33 4.47
C PHE A 44 -9.36 -18.01 3.99
N GLY A 45 -9.08 -18.29 2.71
CA GLY A 45 -7.78 -17.96 2.10
C GLY A 45 -7.61 -16.47 1.93
N ASP A 46 -8.71 -15.77 1.62
CA ASP A 46 -8.75 -14.32 1.49
C ASP A 46 -9.89 -13.73 2.31
N PHE A 47 -9.65 -12.58 2.88
CA PHE A 47 -10.68 -11.73 3.47
C PHE A 47 -10.34 -10.27 3.19
N GLY A 48 -11.04 -9.66 2.24
CA GLY A 48 -10.78 -8.30 1.80
C GLY A 48 -12.05 -7.47 1.78
N VAL A 49 -11.89 -6.18 1.93
CA VAL A 49 -12.94 -5.17 1.87
C VAL A 49 -12.76 -4.31 0.63
N PRO A 50 -13.74 -4.25 -0.28
CA PRO A 50 -13.70 -3.36 -1.42
C PRO A 50 -14.11 -1.94 -1.00
N LEU A 51 -13.28 -0.94 -1.31
CA LEU A 51 -13.55 0.46 -1.05
C LEU A 51 -13.65 1.23 -2.38
N ALA A 52 -14.82 1.83 -2.61
CA ALA A 52 -15.09 2.66 -3.80
C ALA A 52 -14.72 4.13 -3.54
N PHE A 53 -13.50 4.39 -3.07
CA PHE A 53 -13.07 5.76 -2.74
C PHE A 53 -12.35 6.47 -3.88
N HIS A 54 -12.05 5.75 -4.95
CA HIS A 54 -11.35 6.29 -6.10
C HIS A 54 -12.31 6.48 -7.27
N GLU A 55 -12.75 7.72 -7.50
CA GLU A 55 -13.64 8.06 -8.58
C GLU A 55 -13.08 9.24 -9.37
N ILE A 56 -12.55 8.98 -10.58
CA ILE A 56 -11.82 9.97 -11.37
C ILE A 56 -12.55 10.45 -12.63
N TRP A 57 -13.70 9.85 -13.00
CA TRP A 57 -14.33 10.08 -14.30
C TRP A 57 -15.73 10.72 -14.24
N VAL A 58 -16.10 11.35 -13.15
CA VAL A 58 -17.38 12.04 -13.00
C VAL A 58 -17.29 13.41 -13.65
N ASN A 59 -17.85 13.61 -14.82
CA ASN A 59 -17.94 14.88 -15.54
C ASN A 59 -16.60 15.61 -15.78
N GLN A 60 -16.02 15.46 -16.94
CA GLN A 60 -14.68 15.96 -17.31
C GLN A 60 -14.38 17.42 -16.95
N GLY A 61 -15.39 18.30 -16.84
CA GLY A 61 -15.20 19.71 -16.49
C GLY A 61 -15.08 19.97 -14.99
N GLU A 62 -15.56 19.05 -14.16
CA GLU A 62 -15.61 19.20 -12.70
C GLU A 62 -14.78 18.12 -11.97
N ALA A 63 -14.08 17.26 -12.71
CA ALA A 63 -13.34 16.14 -12.17
C ALA A 63 -12.37 16.55 -11.06
N TYR A 64 -11.67 17.65 -11.25
CA TYR A 64 -10.70 18.16 -10.29
C TYR A 64 -11.33 18.54 -8.93
N GLU A 65 -12.58 18.98 -8.91
CA GLU A 65 -13.27 19.43 -7.71
C GLU A 65 -14.19 18.36 -7.10
N THR A 66 -14.69 17.44 -7.92
CA THR A 66 -15.76 16.50 -7.52
C THR A 66 -15.27 15.07 -7.39
N CYS A 67 -14.22 14.69 -8.12
CA CYS A 67 -13.65 13.37 -8.00
C CYS A 67 -12.98 13.14 -6.65
N THR A 68 -12.84 11.89 -6.30
CA THR A 68 -12.06 11.46 -5.14
C THR A 68 -10.93 10.55 -5.59
N VAL A 69 -9.80 10.64 -4.91
CA VAL A 69 -8.68 9.71 -5.02
C VAL A 69 -8.38 9.17 -3.64
N ASP A 70 -8.14 7.88 -3.56
CA ASP A 70 -7.71 7.24 -2.35
C ASP A 70 -6.18 7.10 -2.31
N HIS A 71 -5.67 7.18 -1.11
CA HIS A 71 -4.30 6.91 -0.77
C HIS A 71 -4.29 5.90 0.37
N SER A 72 -3.32 5.01 0.36
CA SER A 72 -3.25 3.97 1.38
C SER A 72 -1.83 3.74 1.86
N PHE A 73 -1.73 3.38 3.11
CA PHE A 73 -0.57 2.71 3.66
C PHE A 73 -1.01 1.30 4.07
N VAL A 74 -0.49 0.29 3.39
CA VAL A 74 -0.78 -1.12 3.65
C VAL A 74 0.41 -1.70 4.41
N GLY A 75 0.39 -1.56 5.71
CA GLY A 75 1.49 -1.91 6.61
C GLY A 75 1.03 -2.82 7.75
N LYS A 76 0.11 -3.76 7.50
CA LYS A 76 -0.48 -4.64 8.52
C LYS A 76 -1.04 -3.79 9.67
N ASP A 77 -0.45 -3.87 10.86
CA ASP A 77 -0.94 -3.20 12.07
C ASP A 77 -0.81 -1.66 12.06
N SER A 78 -0.14 -1.10 11.05
CA SER A 78 -0.01 0.36 10.86
C SER A 78 -0.79 0.87 9.64
N SER A 79 -1.68 0.06 9.10
CA SER A 79 -2.43 0.39 7.89
C SER A 79 -3.42 1.53 8.10
N TYR A 80 -3.61 2.31 7.05
CA TYR A 80 -4.72 3.28 6.95
C TYR A 80 -5.02 3.57 5.48
N VAL A 81 -6.23 4.06 5.22
CA VAL A 81 -6.66 4.51 3.90
C VAL A 81 -7.31 5.87 4.07
N TYR A 82 -7.03 6.81 3.17
CA TYR A 82 -7.77 8.06 3.16
C TYR A 82 -8.17 8.45 1.75
N ALA A 83 -9.34 9.08 1.63
CA ALA A 83 -9.84 9.63 0.39
C ALA A 83 -9.85 11.15 0.45
N THR A 84 -9.40 11.80 -0.63
CA THR A 84 -9.35 13.24 -0.77
C THR A 84 -9.77 13.66 -2.17
N ARG A 85 -10.02 14.96 -2.36
CA ARG A 85 -10.22 15.51 -3.70
C ARG A 85 -8.90 15.93 -4.31
N PRO A 86 -8.69 15.75 -5.64
CA PRO A 86 -7.48 16.21 -6.33
C PRO A 86 -7.21 17.71 -6.17
N SER A 87 -8.27 18.51 -6.01
CA SER A 87 -8.17 19.95 -5.74
C SER A 87 -7.58 20.29 -4.37
N GLY A 88 -7.52 19.32 -3.45
CA GLY A 88 -7.19 19.55 -2.05
C GLY A 88 -8.26 20.34 -1.27
N GLN A 89 -9.42 20.60 -1.86
CA GLN A 89 -10.52 21.32 -1.18
C GLN A 89 -11.34 20.39 -0.30
N GLY A 90 -11.68 20.87 0.88
CA GLY A 90 -12.38 20.10 1.91
C GLY A 90 -11.41 19.23 2.73
N GLY A 91 -11.95 18.48 3.66
CA GLY A 91 -11.21 17.52 4.47
C GLY A 91 -10.98 16.19 3.73
N PHE A 92 -10.28 15.29 4.42
CA PHE A 92 -10.11 13.90 4.01
C PHE A 92 -11.09 13.01 4.76
N LEU A 93 -11.48 11.90 4.18
CA LEU A 93 -12.10 10.78 4.89
C LEU A 93 -11.00 9.77 5.20
N LEU A 94 -10.63 9.67 6.46
CA LEU A 94 -9.66 8.70 6.95
C LEU A 94 -10.38 7.44 7.40
N MET A 95 -9.87 6.27 7.02
CA MET A 95 -10.26 4.95 7.51
C MET A 95 -9.07 4.30 8.19
N THR A 96 -9.23 3.93 9.44
CA THR A 96 -8.25 3.22 10.26
C THR A 96 -8.76 1.85 10.66
N PRO A 97 -7.96 0.78 10.52
CA PRO A 97 -8.30 -0.51 11.12
C PRO A 97 -8.19 -0.46 12.64
N ASP A 98 -9.17 -0.99 13.34
CA ASP A 98 -9.05 -1.30 14.75
C ASP A 98 -8.13 -2.52 14.92
N THR A 99 -6.86 -2.25 15.16
CA THR A 99 -5.81 -3.30 15.21
C THR A 99 -5.97 -4.25 16.39
N GLU A 100 -6.75 -3.89 17.41
CA GLU A 100 -7.11 -4.80 18.51
C GLU A 100 -8.00 -5.96 18.00
N THR A 101 -8.76 -5.71 16.93
CA THR A 101 -9.53 -6.75 16.26
C THR A 101 -8.72 -7.54 15.24
N GLY A 102 -7.51 -7.11 14.92
CA GLY A 102 -6.63 -7.69 13.89
C GLY A 102 -7.03 -7.29 12.46
N ALA A 103 -7.68 -6.13 12.30
CA ALA A 103 -8.18 -5.64 11.01
C ALA A 103 -7.13 -5.02 10.08
N GLY A 104 -5.84 -5.08 10.40
CA GLY A 104 -4.76 -4.52 9.59
C GLY A 104 -4.64 -5.14 8.20
N PHE A 105 -4.31 -4.31 7.20
CA PHE A 105 -4.21 -4.75 5.81
C PHE A 105 -2.81 -5.28 5.45
N GLU A 106 -2.75 -6.43 4.81
CA GLU A 106 -1.49 -7.04 4.34
C GLU A 106 -1.31 -7.00 2.82
N TYR A 107 -2.40 -6.71 2.08
CA TYR A 107 -2.39 -6.66 0.62
C TYR A 107 -3.43 -5.68 0.10
N GLN A 108 -3.11 -5.03 -1.02
CA GLN A 108 -4.04 -4.19 -1.77
C GLN A 108 -4.05 -4.63 -3.23
N ASP A 109 -5.22 -4.73 -3.82
CA ASP A 109 -5.37 -4.92 -5.25
C ASP A 109 -6.37 -3.92 -5.82
N HIS A 110 -6.16 -3.54 -7.06
CA HIS A 110 -7.19 -2.84 -7.82
C HIS A 110 -8.23 -3.86 -8.24
N TRP A 111 -9.39 -3.78 -7.62
CA TRP A 111 -10.55 -4.49 -8.11
C TRP A 111 -10.99 -3.84 -9.41
N GLN A 112 -10.43 -4.32 -10.48
CA GLN A 112 -10.98 -4.02 -11.79
C GLN A 112 -12.34 -4.73 -11.86
N VAL A 113 -13.41 -3.94 -11.80
CA VAL A 113 -14.75 -4.41 -12.15
C VAL A 113 -14.79 -4.61 -13.68
N GLY A 114 -13.80 -5.32 -14.19
CA GLY A 114 -13.76 -5.75 -15.56
C GLY A 114 -14.63 -6.98 -15.68
N GLN A 115 -15.60 -6.95 -16.56
CA GLN A 115 -16.27 -8.18 -16.96
C GLN A 115 -15.21 -9.08 -17.55
N ARG A 116 -14.83 -10.10 -16.79
CA ARG A 116 -14.13 -11.24 -17.33
C ARG A 116 -15.00 -11.77 -18.44
N ARG A 117 -14.69 -11.46 -19.69
CA ARG A 117 -15.35 -12.11 -20.82
C ARG A 117 -15.06 -13.59 -20.65
N ALA A 118 -16.09 -14.34 -20.28
CA ALA A 118 -16.00 -15.77 -19.96
C ALA A 118 -15.36 -16.60 -21.07
N GLU A 119 -15.25 -16.05 -22.27
CA GLU A 119 -14.76 -16.70 -23.47
C GLU A 119 -13.26 -16.52 -23.72
N GLU A 120 -12.61 -15.49 -23.15
CA GLU A 120 -11.23 -15.14 -23.53
C GLU A 120 -10.17 -15.42 -22.48
N LYS A 121 -10.52 -15.77 -21.26
CA LYS A 121 -9.59 -15.97 -20.12
C LYS A 121 -8.62 -14.81 -19.85
N GLU A 122 -8.74 -13.71 -20.55
CA GLU A 122 -7.94 -12.50 -20.39
C GLU A 122 -8.78 -11.39 -19.77
N TRP A 123 -8.15 -10.58 -18.93
CA TRP A 123 -8.74 -9.36 -18.40
C TRP A 123 -8.83 -8.34 -19.53
N CYS A 124 -10.04 -8.09 -20.04
CA CYS A 124 -10.28 -6.95 -20.91
C CYS A 124 -10.58 -5.75 -20.00
N MET A 125 -9.70 -4.78 -20.01
CA MET A 125 -10.02 -3.44 -19.53
C MET A 125 -10.95 -2.78 -20.57
N ASP A 126 -12.25 -2.83 -20.32
CA ASP A 126 -13.18 -1.99 -21.07
C ASP A 126 -13.06 -0.55 -20.53
N GLN A 127 -13.10 0.45 -21.41
CA GLN A 127 -12.93 1.87 -21.03
C GLN A 127 -13.95 2.34 -19.98
N ALA A 128 -15.10 1.68 -19.89
CA ALA A 128 -16.11 1.95 -18.86
C ALA A 128 -15.68 1.54 -17.44
N ASP A 129 -14.78 0.59 -17.33
CA ASP A 129 -14.36 0.02 -16.04
C ASP A 129 -13.27 0.84 -15.36
N TRP A 130 -12.67 1.79 -16.06
CA TRP A 130 -11.74 2.76 -15.49
C TRP A 130 -12.41 3.80 -14.60
N ALA A 131 -13.73 3.96 -14.76
CA ALA A 131 -14.45 5.06 -14.13
C ALA A 131 -14.67 4.85 -12.62
N ASN A 132 -14.63 3.64 -12.15
CA ASN A 132 -14.98 3.29 -10.77
C ASN A 132 -13.92 2.34 -10.19
N GLY A 133 -12.75 2.91 -9.90
CA GLY A 133 -11.67 2.15 -9.26
C GLY A 133 -12.09 1.65 -7.89
N LEU A 134 -12.47 0.38 -7.78
CA LEU A 134 -12.60 -0.30 -6.52
C LEU A 134 -11.22 -0.81 -6.12
N ASN A 135 -10.70 -0.30 -5.01
CA ASN A 135 -9.55 -0.88 -4.37
C ASN A 135 -10.00 -1.92 -3.35
N GLY A 136 -9.47 -3.13 -3.46
CA GLY A 136 -9.65 -4.18 -2.47
C GLY A 136 -8.53 -4.16 -1.46
N PHE A 137 -8.85 -4.02 -0.18
CA PHE A 137 -7.90 -4.06 0.92
C PHE A 137 -8.08 -5.35 1.69
N TYR A 138 -7.02 -6.16 1.78
CA TYR A 138 -7.10 -7.51 2.31
C TYR A 138 -6.46 -7.61 3.69
N ILE A 139 -7.24 -8.09 4.66
CA ILE A 139 -6.78 -8.46 5.99
C ILE A 139 -6.05 -9.82 5.91
N HIS A 140 -6.62 -10.74 5.11
CA HIS A 140 -6.04 -12.03 4.77
C HIS A 140 -5.98 -12.14 3.25
N SER A 141 -4.85 -12.61 2.71
CA SER A 141 -4.56 -12.55 1.27
C SER A 141 -3.83 -13.78 0.74
N ASP A 142 -3.93 -14.92 1.45
CA ASP A 142 -3.12 -16.10 1.13
C ASP A 142 -3.39 -16.67 -0.26
N ALA A 143 -4.64 -16.60 -0.72
CA ALA A 143 -5.00 -17.08 -2.05
C ALA A 143 -4.66 -16.04 -3.15
N ILE A 144 -5.06 -14.76 -2.98
CA ILE A 144 -4.87 -13.73 -4.00
C ILE A 144 -3.40 -13.36 -4.19
N SER A 145 -2.62 -13.29 -3.11
CA SER A 145 -1.19 -12.94 -3.19
C SER A 145 -0.35 -14.01 -3.92
N LYS A 146 -0.84 -15.24 -3.97
CA LYS A 146 -0.21 -16.38 -4.65
C LYS A 146 -0.76 -16.62 -6.05
N ASP A 147 -1.83 -15.95 -6.46
CA ASP A 147 -2.39 -16.08 -7.81
C ASP A 147 -1.37 -15.56 -8.83
N GLU A 148 -1.03 -16.41 -9.81
CA GLU A 148 -0.13 -16.02 -10.91
C GLU A 148 -0.65 -14.82 -11.71
N LYS A 149 -1.97 -14.62 -11.74
CA LYS A 149 -2.61 -13.48 -12.43
C LYS A 149 -2.42 -12.17 -11.70
N SER A 150 -2.36 -12.19 -10.38
CA SER A 150 -2.00 -11.02 -9.58
C SER A 150 -0.51 -10.69 -9.68
N GLY A 151 0.28 -11.56 -10.35
CA GLY A 151 1.72 -11.43 -10.50
C GLY A 151 2.49 -11.67 -9.21
N ASN A 152 1.90 -12.36 -8.23
CA ASN A 152 2.52 -12.59 -6.92
C ASN A 152 3.04 -11.28 -6.29
N LYS A 153 2.24 -10.23 -6.33
CA LYS A 153 2.62 -8.87 -5.93
C LYS A 153 2.56 -8.62 -4.41
N GLY A 154 2.30 -9.64 -3.61
CA GLY A 154 2.33 -9.51 -2.16
C GLY A 154 3.72 -9.08 -1.69
N TYR A 155 3.80 -7.97 -0.97
CA TYR A 155 5.06 -7.48 -0.39
C TYR A 155 5.18 -7.80 1.10
N MET A 156 4.06 -8.05 1.78
CA MET A 156 4.00 -8.57 3.15
C MET A 156 3.74 -10.08 3.15
N GLU A 157 3.95 -10.71 4.28
CA GLU A 157 3.55 -12.10 4.47
C GLU A 157 2.04 -12.21 4.43
N SER A 158 1.55 -13.11 3.57
CA SER A 158 0.12 -13.39 3.47
C SER A 158 -0.34 -14.33 4.57
N SER A 159 -1.56 -14.14 5.02
CA SER A 159 -2.21 -14.97 6.02
C SER A 159 -3.58 -15.47 5.55
N SER A 160 -4.09 -16.49 6.24
CA SER A 160 -5.45 -17.00 6.11
C SER A 160 -6.12 -17.03 7.47
N MET A 161 -7.46 -17.00 7.50
CA MET A 161 -8.24 -17.14 8.71
C MET A 161 -8.85 -18.54 8.78
N THR A 162 -8.71 -19.21 9.90
CA THR A 162 -9.42 -20.46 10.20
C THR A 162 -10.39 -20.24 11.34
N LEU A 163 -11.65 -20.60 11.12
CA LEU A 163 -12.69 -20.58 12.15
C LEU A 163 -13.15 -22.02 12.45
N GLY A 164 -13.04 -22.43 13.69
CA GLY A 164 -13.62 -23.69 14.15
C GLY A 164 -15.15 -23.72 14.03
N ALA A 165 -15.75 -24.88 14.20
CA ALA A 165 -17.21 -25.05 14.13
C ALA A 165 -17.94 -24.11 15.11
N GLY A 166 -18.81 -23.23 14.58
CA GLY A 166 -19.56 -22.25 15.37
C GLY A 166 -18.71 -21.08 15.90
N GLU A 167 -17.44 -20.99 15.54
CA GLU A 167 -16.56 -19.87 15.91
C GLU A 167 -16.85 -18.65 15.05
N SER A 168 -16.64 -17.46 15.64
CA SER A 168 -16.77 -16.18 14.95
C SER A 168 -15.57 -15.28 15.15
N LYS A 169 -15.30 -14.42 14.19
CA LYS A 169 -14.28 -13.36 14.21
C LYS A 169 -14.91 -12.04 13.77
N THR A 170 -14.62 -10.99 14.51
CA THR A 170 -15.04 -9.62 14.15
C THR A 170 -13.80 -8.79 13.81
N TYR A 171 -13.87 -8.06 12.72
CA TYR A 171 -12.95 -7.01 12.32
C TYR A 171 -13.68 -5.67 12.38
N ALA A 172 -12.99 -4.62 12.79
CA ALA A 172 -13.58 -3.30 12.89
C ALA A 172 -12.69 -2.24 12.25
N PHE A 173 -13.35 -1.18 11.78
CA PHE A 173 -12.75 -0.01 11.13
C PHE A 173 -13.42 1.26 11.64
N GLU A 174 -12.62 2.33 11.76
CA GLU A 174 -13.10 3.66 12.12
C GLU A 174 -12.99 4.59 10.91
N PHE A 175 -14.04 5.37 10.64
CA PHE A 175 -14.02 6.43 9.63
C PHE A 175 -14.09 7.78 10.31
N THR A 176 -13.09 8.60 10.07
CA THR A 176 -12.94 9.93 10.68
C THR A 176 -12.80 11.00 9.62
N GLY A 177 -13.57 12.07 9.73
CA GLY A 177 -13.37 13.27 8.92
C GLY A 177 -12.19 14.07 9.45
N VAL A 178 -11.13 14.24 8.64
CA VAL A 178 -9.93 15.01 9.02
C VAL A 178 -9.78 16.22 8.12
N GLN A 179 -9.23 17.31 8.65
CA GLN A 179 -9.18 18.59 7.94
C GLN A 179 -8.04 18.65 6.94
N ASP A 180 -6.90 18.07 7.29
CA ASP A 180 -5.66 18.08 6.54
C ASP A 180 -4.74 16.94 6.98
N GLU A 181 -3.56 16.86 6.40
CA GLU A 181 -2.56 15.83 6.71
C GLU A 181 -2.08 15.89 8.17
N ASN A 182 -1.93 17.07 8.74
CA ASN A 182 -1.49 17.21 10.15
C ASN A 182 -2.56 16.66 11.09
N HIS A 183 -3.82 16.99 10.83
CA HIS A 183 -4.94 16.43 11.60
C HIS A 183 -5.04 14.92 11.43
N MET A 184 -4.83 14.40 10.21
CA MET A 184 -4.77 12.97 9.95
C MET A 184 -3.68 12.29 10.80
N LYS A 185 -2.47 12.83 10.83
CA LYS A 185 -1.37 12.31 11.64
C LYS A 185 -1.69 12.31 13.13
N SER A 186 -2.35 13.37 13.61
CA SER A 186 -2.81 13.43 15.02
C SER A 186 -3.87 12.38 15.33
N VAL A 187 -4.79 12.09 14.41
CA VAL A 187 -5.78 11.00 14.59
C VAL A 187 -5.08 9.65 14.65
N LEU A 188 -4.18 9.34 13.70
CA LEU A 188 -3.39 8.11 13.71
C LEU A 188 -2.66 7.92 15.06
N TYR A 189 -2.03 9.00 15.55
CA TYR A 189 -1.39 8.99 16.86
C TYR A 189 -2.36 8.68 17.99
N GLN A 190 -3.51 9.37 18.05
CA GLN A 190 -4.49 9.21 19.12
C GLN A 190 -5.10 7.80 19.17
N GLU A 191 -5.29 7.18 18.02
CA GLU A 191 -5.76 5.79 17.88
C GLU A 191 -4.67 4.75 18.19
N GLY A 192 -3.43 5.20 18.39
CA GLY A 192 -2.32 4.32 18.74
C GLY A 192 -1.74 3.55 17.55
N ILE A 193 -2.06 3.96 16.35
CA ILE A 193 -1.45 3.42 15.13
C ILE A 193 0.02 3.87 15.09
N LEU A 194 0.92 2.93 14.81
CA LEU A 194 2.33 3.25 14.67
C LEU A 194 2.55 3.91 13.30
N ASP A 195 2.69 5.22 13.28
CA ASP A 195 3.08 5.97 12.08
C ASP A 195 4.60 6.08 11.98
N ALA A 196 5.11 6.12 10.76
CA ALA A 196 6.53 6.25 10.48
C ALA A 196 6.80 7.42 9.55
N VAL A 197 7.66 8.32 9.98
CA VAL A 197 8.13 9.45 9.18
C VAL A 197 9.60 9.27 8.90
N ALA A 198 10.02 9.45 7.65
CA ALA A 198 11.42 9.41 7.26
C ALA A 198 11.94 10.80 6.87
N VAL A 199 13.18 11.11 7.25
CA VAL A 199 13.87 12.33 6.86
C VAL A 199 15.21 11.93 6.23
N PRO A 200 15.48 12.34 5.00
CA PRO A 200 14.79 13.36 4.18
C PRO A 200 13.51 12.86 3.51
N GLY A 201 13.25 11.56 3.50
CA GLY A 201 12.08 10.92 2.93
C GLY A 201 12.29 9.41 2.78
N MET A 202 11.31 8.69 2.26
CA MET A 202 11.43 7.26 1.96
C MET A 202 12.36 6.98 0.75
N THR A 203 12.68 8.02 -0.02
CA THR A 203 13.68 7.98 -1.10
C THR A 203 14.80 8.96 -0.77
N PHE A 204 16.05 8.50 -0.76
CA PHE A 204 17.21 9.33 -0.45
C PHE A 204 18.47 8.81 -1.14
N ALA A 205 19.47 9.69 -1.28
CA ALA A 205 20.75 9.32 -1.86
C ALA A 205 21.67 8.68 -0.81
N LYS A 206 22.53 7.79 -1.24
CA LYS A 206 23.48 7.02 -0.42
C LYS A 206 24.38 7.88 0.46
N ASP A 207 24.73 9.07 0.00
CA ASP A 207 25.56 10.05 0.71
C ASP A 207 24.79 10.95 1.69
N MET A 208 23.46 10.79 1.75
CA MET A 208 22.61 11.58 2.65
C MET A 208 22.36 10.84 3.97
N PRO A 209 22.50 11.51 5.12
CA PRO A 209 22.06 10.92 6.38
C PRO A 209 20.54 10.78 6.40
N ALA A 210 20.07 9.62 6.84
CA ALA A 210 18.64 9.35 6.93
C ALA A 210 18.22 8.95 8.34
N LYS A 211 17.04 9.39 8.74
CA LYS A 211 16.41 9.07 10.03
C LYS A 211 14.99 8.57 9.81
N MET A 212 14.61 7.65 10.67
CA MET A 212 13.25 7.15 10.80
C MET A 212 12.70 7.57 12.17
N TYR A 213 11.50 8.11 12.19
CA TYR A 213 10.77 8.53 13.37
C TYR A 213 9.56 7.63 13.50
N LEU A 214 9.49 6.82 14.54
CA LEU A 214 8.33 6.02 14.87
C LEU A 214 7.49 6.77 15.90
N HIS A 215 6.20 6.88 15.63
CA HIS A 215 5.29 7.80 16.28
C HIS A 215 3.97 7.10 16.61
N THR A 216 3.64 7.00 17.89
CA THR A 216 2.39 6.38 18.38
C THR A 216 2.13 6.78 19.82
N LYS A 217 0.85 6.94 20.19
CA LYS A 217 0.43 7.24 21.57
C LYS A 217 0.50 6.02 22.46
N ILE A 218 0.14 4.86 21.96
CA ILE A 218 0.26 3.61 22.69
C ILE A 218 1.73 3.21 22.64
N PRO A 219 2.42 3.09 23.78
CA PRO A 219 3.85 2.76 23.78
C PRO A 219 4.13 1.49 22.98
N ALA A 220 5.05 1.61 22.03
CA ALA A 220 5.58 0.47 21.31
C ALA A 220 6.77 -0.09 22.12
N GLU A 221 6.66 -1.33 22.54
CA GLU A 221 7.67 -2.05 23.32
C GLU A 221 8.39 -3.08 22.46
N ASP A 222 9.55 -3.53 22.87
CA ASP A 222 10.34 -4.59 22.22
C ASP A 222 10.56 -4.34 20.70
N ILE A 223 10.76 -3.07 20.32
CA ILE A 223 10.94 -2.71 18.90
C ILE A 223 12.18 -3.40 18.35
N SER A 224 11.99 -4.15 17.26
CA SER A 224 13.06 -4.82 16.53
C SER A 224 12.86 -4.66 15.02
N PHE A 225 13.93 -4.84 14.27
CA PHE A 225 13.94 -4.59 12.82
C PHE A 225 14.46 -5.82 12.08
N GLU A 226 13.76 -6.17 11.00
CA GLU A 226 14.26 -7.08 10.00
C GLU A 226 14.41 -6.31 8.68
N PHE A 227 15.49 -6.61 7.96
CA PHE A 227 15.77 -5.94 6.70
C PHE A 227 15.62 -6.94 5.56
N ARG A 228 14.83 -6.59 4.56
CA ARG A 228 14.66 -7.40 3.35
C ARG A 228 15.27 -6.69 2.15
N CYS A 229 16.04 -7.45 1.37
CA CYS A 229 16.54 -7.03 0.07
C CYS A 229 15.61 -7.60 -1.01
N PRO A 230 14.91 -6.78 -1.79
CA PRO A 230 13.97 -7.27 -2.81
C PRO A 230 14.63 -8.15 -3.87
N HIS A 231 15.92 -7.93 -4.14
CA HIS A 231 16.68 -8.70 -5.13
C HIS A 231 16.78 -10.19 -4.77
N ASN A 232 16.64 -10.55 -3.51
CA ASN A 232 16.70 -11.92 -3.01
C ASN A 232 15.34 -12.48 -2.56
N ASN A 233 14.28 -11.66 -2.57
CA ASN A 233 12.96 -12.10 -2.16
C ASN A 233 12.23 -12.78 -3.31
N ASN A 234 11.93 -14.06 -3.13
CA ASN A 234 11.05 -14.82 -4.01
C ASN A 234 9.60 -14.23 -4.09
N LEU A 235 9.26 -13.24 -3.29
CA LEU A 235 7.97 -12.56 -3.27
C LEU A 235 7.72 -11.71 -4.53
N HIS A 236 8.75 -11.34 -5.27
CA HIS A 236 8.63 -10.56 -6.50
C HIS A 236 8.85 -11.40 -7.78
N LYS A 237 8.62 -12.69 -7.74
CA LYS A 237 8.62 -13.53 -8.93
C LYS A 237 7.40 -13.21 -9.78
N GLY A 238 7.52 -12.29 -10.71
CA GLY A 238 6.43 -12.06 -11.66
C GLY A 238 6.25 -10.65 -12.16
N THR A 239 6.93 -9.67 -11.59
CA THR A 239 7.00 -8.36 -12.21
C THR A 239 8.16 -8.35 -13.20
N ASN A 240 7.96 -7.76 -14.39
CA ASN A 240 9.03 -7.36 -15.32
C ASN A 240 9.92 -6.24 -14.73
N THR A 241 10.01 -6.17 -13.43
CA THR A 241 11.08 -5.42 -12.81
C THR A 241 12.34 -6.09 -13.31
N VAL A 242 13.14 -5.33 -14.01
CA VAL A 242 14.49 -5.67 -14.36
C VAL A 242 15.09 -6.27 -13.10
N SER A 243 15.11 -7.59 -13.05
CA SER A 243 15.84 -8.35 -12.05
C SER A 243 17.29 -8.04 -12.38
N ASN A 244 17.75 -6.93 -11.89
CA ASN A 244 19.14 -6.67 -11.81
C ASN A 244 19.63 -7.75 -10.85
N ASN A 245 20.31 -8.76 -11.38
CA ASN A 245 21.04 -9.74 -10.60
C ASN A 245 22.21 -9.06 -9.86
N LEU A 246 21.93 -7.93 -9.22
CA LEU A 246 22.88 -7.24 -8.38
C LEU A 246 23.01 -8.08 -7.10
N PRO A 247 24.23 -8.40 -6.70
CA PRO A 247 24.47 -9.07 -5.45
C PRO A 247 23.95 -8.19 -4.30
N CYS A 248 23.29 -8.79 -3.33
CA CYS A 248 22.95 -8.10 -2.10
C CYS A 248 24.24 -7.81 -1.33
N GLU A 249 24.59 -6.54 -1.21
CA GLU A 249 25.83 -6.06 -0.55
C GLU A 249 25.64 -5.74 0.93
N ARG A 250 24.61 -6.30 1.55
CA ARG A 250 24.29 -6.05 2.95
C ARG A 250 25.32 -6.62 3.90
N THR A 251 25.61 -5.80 4.88
CA THR A 251 26.35 -6.17 6.09
C THR A 251 25.68 -5.50 7.29
N GLU A 252 25.86 -6.00 8.50
CA GLU A 252 25.39 -5.32 9.72
C GLU A 252 26.02 -3.93 9.92
N ALA A 253 27.10 -3.64 9.23
CA ALA A 253 27.77 -2.33 9.30
C ALA A 253 27.10 -1.28 8.42
N ASN A 254 26.53 -1.67 7.28
CA ASN A 254 25.95 -0.76 6.29
C ASN A 254 24.44 -0.82 6.17
N THR A 255 23.77 -1.83 6.77
CA THR A 255 22.31 -1.93 6.81
C THR A 255 21.87 -1.98 8.25
N TYR A 256 21.26 -0.91 8.71
CA TYR A 256 20.94 -0.75 10.14
C TYR A 256 19.76 0.21 10.37
N ALA A 257 19.12 0.03 11.52
CA ALA A 257 18.30 1.02 12.20
C ALA A 257 18.82 1.14 13.65
N LYS A 258 19.50 2.22 13.97
CA LYS A 258 20.13 2.44 15.28
C LYS A 258 19.34 3.46 16.06
N PHE A 259 18.89 3.08 17.25
CA PHE A 259 18.21 4.01 18.14
C PHE A 259 19.11 5.19 18.49
N VAL A 260 18.55 6.40 18.39
CA VAL A 260 19.23 7.65 18.75
C VAL A 260 18.68 8.17 20.08
N GLU A 261 17.40 8.47 20.11
CA GLU A 261 16.73 9.04 21.27
C GLU A 261 15.22 8.90 21.16
N THR A 262 14.55 9.10 22.29
CA THR A 262 13.12 9.37 22.34
C THR A 262 12.93 10.87 22.58
N LYS A 263 12.11 11.52 21.75
CA LYS A 263 11.89 12.96 21.81
C LYS A 263 10.41 13.28 21.82
N ILE A 264 10.04 14.30 22.58
CA ILE A 264 8.68 14.86 22.55
C ILE A 264 8.73 16.10 21.63
N ILE A 265 7.85 16.10 20.62
CA ILE A 265 7.65 17.20 19.67
C ILE A 265 6.14 17.45 19.65
N ASP A 266 5.73 18.69 19.92
CA ASP A 266 4.32 19.12 19.96
C ASP A 266 3.42 18.19 20.82
N GLU A 267 3.93 17.82 22.01
CA GLU A 267 3.28 16.93 22.99
C GLU A 267 3.20 15.45 22.59
N GLU A 268 3.71 15.07 21.42
CA GLU A 268 3.71 13.71 20.90
C GLU A 268 5.10 13.07 20.98
N GLN A 269 5.15 11.77 21.25
CA GLN A 269 6.41 11.04 21.47
C GLN A 269 6.89 10.37 20.18
N TYR A 270 8.17 10.61 19.86
CA TYR A 270 8.87 10.01 18.71
C TYR A 270 10.06 9.18 19.16
N HIS A 271 10.16 7.95 18.66
CA HIS A 271 11.36 7.13 18.75
C HIS A 271 12.19 7.34 17.48
N ILE A 272 13.38 7.85 17.62
CA ILE A 272 14.24 8.30 16.52
C ILE A 272 15.33 7.28 16.27
N TYR A 273 15.48 6.86 15.02
CA TYR A 273 16.52 5.92 14.58
C TYR A 273 17.31 6.51 13.43
N ASP A 274 18.65 6.36 13.46
CA ASP A 274 19.49 6.51 12.28
C ASP A 274 19.34 5.24 11.44
N ILE A 275 19.07 5.40 10.15
CA ILE A 275 18.93 4.30 9.22
C ILE A 275 19.94 4.37 8.09
N GLY A 276 20.38 3.22 7.60
CA GLY A 276 21.26 3.08 6.46
C GLY A 276 21.04 1.76 5.75
N PHE A 277 21.39 1.74 4.46
CA PHE A 277 21.27 0.56 3.61
C PHE A 277 22.56 0.33 2.84
N GLY A 278 22.90 -0.95 2.64
CA GLY A 278 24.05 -1.36 1.85
C GLY A 278 23.78 -1.45 0.35
N ASP A 279 22.51 -1.60 -0.03
CA ASP A 279 22.11 -1.85 -1.40
C ASP A 279 21.41 -0.64 -2.00
N LEU A 280 21.73 -0.30 -3.24
CA LEU A 280 20.97 0.65 -4.04
C LEU A 280 19.62 0.04 -4.45
N GLY A 281 18.63 0.90 -4.65
CA GLY A 281 17.26 0.50 -5.00
C GLY A 281 16.38 0.31 -3.78
N GLN A 282 15.38 -0.55 -3.91
CA GLN A 282 14.40 -0.80 -2.85
C GLN A 282 15.04 -1.55 -1.67
N ASN A 283 14.73 -1.10 -0.48
CA ASN A 283 15.10 -1.72 0.79
C ASN A 283 13.88 -1.70 1.71
N ASP A 284 13.53 -2.85 2.27
CA ASP A 284 12.38 -2.96 3.16
C ASP A 284 12.86 -3.12 4.60
N ILE A 285 12.25 -2.38 5.50
CA ILE A 285 12.38 -2.53 6.95
C ILE A 285 11.08 -3.09 7.47
N ILE A 286 11.11 -4.26 8.09
CA ILE A 286 10.01 -4.78 8.88
C ILE A 286 10.24 -4.33 10.31
N VAL A 287 9.28 -3.63 10.86
CA VAL A 287 9.26 -3.17 12.24
C VAL A 287 8.36 -4.11 13.03
N ASN A 288 8.96 -4.91 13.91
CA ASN A 288 8.22 -5.74 14.86
C ASN A 288 8.20 -5.04 16.21
N TYR A 289 7.06 -5.02 16.87
CA TYR A 289 6.87 -4.32 18.13
C TYR A 289 5.72 -4.94 18.95
N LYS A 290 5.58 -4.53 20.22
CA LYS A 290 4.43 -4.90 21.05
C LYS A 290 3.65 -3.66 21.44
N GLN A 291 2.33 -3.79 21.42
CA GLN A 291 1.39 -2.81 21.99
C GLN A 291 0.29 -3.56 22.75
N ASN A 292 -0.01 -3.12 23.96
CA ASN A 292 -1.02 -3.77 24.82
C ASN A 292 -0.76 -5.28 25.00
N GLY A 293 0.51 -5.71 24.95
CA GLY A 293 0.91 -7.12 25.08
C GLY A 293 0.68 -7.97 23.82
N GLN A 294 0.21 -7.38 22.72
CA GLN A 294 0.06 -8.04 21.44
C GLN A 294 1.29 -7.81 20.55
N ASP A 295 1.73 -8.84 19.86
CA ASP A 295 2.77 -8.73 18.83
C ASP A 295 2.17 -8.08 17.59
N LYS A 296 2.83 -7.03 17.09
CA LYS A 296 2.44 -6.25 15.93
C LYS A 296 3.60 -6.09 14.96
N THR A 297 3.29 -5.88 13.71
CA THR A 297 4.27 -5.70 12.66
C THR A 297 3.82 -4.68 11.63
N THR A 298 4.80 -3.97 11.07
CA THR A 298 4.59 -3.14 9.88
C THR A 298 5.78 -3.21 8.95
N MET A 299 5.61 -2.83 7.69
CA MET A 299 6.70 -2.81 6.72
C MET A 299 6.80 -1.43 6.07
N LEU A 300 8.02 -0.92 6.05
CA LEU A 300 8.37 0.35 5.44
C LEU A 300 9.28 0.09 4.25
N GLN A 301 8.93 0.67 3.10
CA GLN A 301 9.72 0.54 1.88
C GLN A 301 10.52 1.81 1.64
N PHE A 302 11.82 1.66 1.57
CA PHE A 302 12.75 2.73 1.25
C PHE A 302 13.38 2.49 -0.13
N TYR A 303 13.75 3.57 -0.79
CA TYR A 303 14.51 3.52 -2.01
C TYR A 303 15.79 4.33 -1.87
N MET A 304 16.94 3.66 -1.93
CA MET A 304 18.25 4.30 -1.88
C MET A 304 18.81 4.49 -3.28
N MET A 305 19.09 5.73 -3.65
CA MET A 305 19.72 6.10 -4.91
C MET A 305 21.26 6.11 -4.75
N ALA A 306 21.97 6.08 -5.88
CA ALA A 306 23.38 6.46 -5.90
C ALA A 306 23.60 7.85 -5.33
N ASP A 307 24.85 8.23 -5.10
CA ASP A 307 25.17 9.61 -4.67
C ASP A 307 24.50 10.62 -5.60
N LEU A 308 23.96 11.69 -5.04
CA LEU A 308 23.10 12.60 -5.80
C LEU A 308 23.77 13.15 -7.07
N GLU A 309 25.04 13.50 -6.99
CA GLU A 309 25.81 14.01 -8.13
C GLU A 309 25.98 12.91 -9.22
N GLU A 310 26.30 11.70 -8.81
CA GLU A 310 26.40 10.53 -9.70
C GLU A 310 25.05 10.24 -10.37
N ALA A 311 23.97 10.19 -9.58
CA ALA A 311 22.63 9.91 -10.10
C ALA A 311 22.17 10.99 -11.13
N LEU A 312 22.44 12.26 -10.89
CA LEU A 312 22.12 13.35 -11.82
C LEU A 312 22.95 13.25 -13.10
N SER A 313 24.23 12.95 -12.96
CA SER A 313 25.13 12.74 -14.12
C SER A 313 24.68 11.58 -14.98
N ASP A 314 24.44 10.43 -14.37
CA ASP A 314 24.00 9.22 -15.06
C ASP A 314 22.62 9.39 -15.72
N HIS A 315 21.71 10.06 -15.03
CA HIS A 315 20.40 10.38 -15.60
C HIS A 315 20.51 11.30 -16.82
N SER A 316 21.33 12.34 -16.73
CA SER A 316 21.58 13.26 -17.83
C SER A 316 22.19 12.55 -19.03
N ASP A 317 23.16 11.70 -18.78
CA ASP A 317 23.81 10.85 -19.78
C ASP A 317 22.81 9.87 -20.42
N PHE A 318 21.95 9.26 -19.61
CA PHE A 318 20.89 8.36 -20.10
C PHE A 318 19.94 9.11 -21.05
N LEU A 319 19.42 10.27 -20.63
CA LEU A 319 18.53 11.08 -21.47
C LEU A 319 19.17 11.45 -22.80
N LEU A 320 20.43 11.92 -22.79
CA LEU A 320 21.15 12.31 -24.00
C LEU A 320 21.48 11.14 -24.92
N LYS A 321 21.75 9.98 -24.37
CA LYS A 321 22.14 8.78 -25.15
C LYS A 321 20.93 8.02 -25.70
N THR A 322 19.80 8.06 -25.01
CA THR A 322 18.66 7.20 -25.32
C THR A 322 17.45 7.97 -25.87
N GLN A 323 17.12 9.10 -25.28
CA GLN A 323 15.88 9.82 -25.57
C GLN A 323 16.07 11.04 -26.47
N TRP A 324 17.25 11.66 -26.44
CA TRP A 324 17.51 12.86 -27.22
C TRP A 324 17.56 12.59 -28.74
N ASP A 325 16.77 13.34 -29.50
CA ASP A 325 16.85 13.42 -30.94
C ASP A 325 17.68 14.63 -31.38
N ALA A 326 18.84 14.34 -31.97
CA ALA A 326 19.76 15.38 -32.43
C ALA A 326 19.19 16.16 -33.64
N PRO A 327 19.70 17.39 -33.87
CA PRO A 327 19.29 18.15 -35.04
C PRO A 327 19.38 17.40 -36.35
N GLY A 328 18.34 17.47 -37.18
CA GLY A 328 18.26 16.79 -38.47
C GLY A 328 17.58 15.42 -38.48
N GLN A 329 17.09 14.95 -37.33
CA GLN A 329 16.19 13.81 -37.25
C GLN A 329 14.73 14.24 -37.45
N ILE A 330 13.81 13.28 -37.64
CA ILE A 330 12.38 13.56 -37.90
C ILE A 330 11.77 14.40 -36.77
N GLN A 331 12.24 14.18 -35.56
CA GLN A 331 11.79 14.91 -34.36
C GLN A 331 12.95 15.73 -33.77
N ASP A 332 13.33 16.76 -34.56
CA ASP A 332 14.49 17.59 -34.24
C ASP A 332 14.42 18.26 -32.87
N LYS A 333 15.40 18.00 -32.00
CA LYS A 333 15.61 18.63 -30.68
C LYS A 333 14.53 18.36 -29.66
N VAL A 334 14.01 17.16 -29.59
CA VAL A 334 13.06 16.71 -28.58
C VAL A 334 13.60 15.50 -27.81
N PHE A 335 12.98 15.22 -26.69
CA PHE A 335 13.18 13.96 -25.99
C PHE A 335 12.01 13.04 -26.28
N ASP A 336 12.32 11.85 -26.77
CA ASP A 336 11.34 10.80 -27.03
C ASP A 336 11.19 9.87 -25.85
N ASP A 337 10.04 9.21 -25.78
CA ASP A 337 9.81 8.16 -24.80
C ASP A 337 10.76 6.98 -25.00
N TRP A 338 11.19 6.38 -23.90
CA TRP A 338 12.06 5.23 -23.89
C TRP A 338 11.34 4.05 -23.22
N LEU A 339 11.22 2.95 -23.95
CA LEU A 339 10.67 1.71 -23.41
C LEU A 339 11.78 0.94 -22.70
N MET A 340 11.66 0.82 -21.39
CA MET A 340 12.68 0.18 -20.55
C MET A 340 12.79 -1.32 -20.79
N ASP A 341 11.71 -1.98 -21.18
CA ASP A 341 11.64 -3.41 -21.45
C ASP A 341 12.28 -3.79 -22.79
N THR A 342 11.95 -3.06 -23.87
CA THR A 342 12.50 -3.33 -25.20
C THR A 342 13.79 -2.58 -25.47
N LYS A 343 14.13 -1.56 -24.69
CA LYS A 343 15.29 -0.66 -24.86
C LYS A 343 15.26 0.08 -26.20
N GLU A 344 14.09 0.50 -26.61
CA GLU A 344 13.85 1.21 -27.85
C GLU A 344 13.19 2.56 -27.61
N LYS A 345 13.45 3.54 -28.50
CA LYS A 345 12.68 4.76 -28.54
C LYS A 345 11.28 4.43 -29.03
N ARG A 346 10.29 4.90 -28.30
CA ARG A 346 8.92 4.95 -28.81
C ARG A 346 8.75 6.27 -29.52
N GLY A 347 8.51 6.24 -30.83
CA GLY A 347 8.23 7.44 -31.59
C GLY A 347 7.15 8.25 -30.88
N SER A 348 7.37 9.52 -30.69
CA SER A 348 6.73 10.42 -29.74
C SER A 348 5.24 10.57 -29.88
N PHE A 349 4.56 9.86 -30.72
CA PHE A 349 3.16 10.14 -30.94
C PHE A 349 2.35 8.93 -31.40
N ASP A 350 1.68 8.29 -30.53
CA ASP A 350 0.51 7.49 -30.90
C ASP A 350 -0.80 8.29 -30.79
N GLY A 351 -0.71 9.58 -30.87
CA GLY A 351 -1.77 10.53 -31.19
C GLY A 351 -2.92 10.66 -30.22
N TYR A 352 -3.07 9.82 -29.21
CA TYR A 352 -4.29 9.84 -28.39
C TYR A 352 -4.08 10.20 -26.93
N TRP A 353 -2.93 9.90 -26.38
CA TRP A 353 -2.62 10.13 -24.97
C TRP A 353 -1.34 10.96 -24.83
N GLY A 354 -1.23 12.04 -25.61
CA GLY A 354 -0.16 13.00 -25.43
C GLY A 354 -0.21 13.62 -24.04
N TRP A 355 0.79 13.32 -23.27
CA TRP A 355 1.09 13.97 -22.00
C TRP A 355 1.79 15.29 -22.26
#